data_d656be4f0e02362304818d0f0e18ebc7
#
_entry.id   d656be4f0e02362304818d0f0e18ebc7
#
_cell.length_a   1.000
_cell.length_b   1.000
_cell.length_c   1.000
_cell.angle_alpha   90.00
_cell.angle_beta   90.00
_cell.angle_gamma   90.00
#
_symmetry.space_group_name_H-M   'P 1'
#
loop_
_entity.id
_entity.type
_entity.pdbx_description
1 polymer ?
#
loop_
_entity_poly.entity_id
_entity_poly.type
_entity_poly.pdbx_seq_one_letter_code
_entity_poly.pdbx_strand_id
1 'polypeptide(L)'
;MNVLAIGAHPDDLEFMCAGTLLKCRDRGDNIFVALTTSGNTGSNTIPTKEENAAIREAEQLECCRHYGAQTMFLRFDDEGLLDTAETRRAVLNAIRWADPDLILCNPPWDPSPDHGMTGKLVTEVLLSVGGKLHPSDYPPLEKMPSVFFYNGDLSQGIVPDIFVDITDVIEEKRQLCLTHRSQFSWIADVRGSTDNEEARRYFSELCMTRSRFGGMQADCMYAEGFIAHLILGYAPNYKLLP
;
A
#
# COMPACT_ATOMS: atom_id res chain seq x y z
N MET A 1 -3.99 8.54 16.30
CA MET A 1 -5.07 8.45 15.31
C MET A 1 -5.04 7.08 14.64
N ASN A 2 -6.06 6.75 13.83
CA ASN A 2 -6.07 5.51 13.07
C ASN A 2 -5.57 5.79 11.64
N VAL A 3 -4.57 5.04 11.20
CA VAL A 3 -3.98 5.11 9.86
C VAL A 3 -4.23 3.78 9.15
N LEU A 4 -4.92 3.81 8.03
CA LEU A 4 -5.17 2.65 7.19
C LEU A 4 -4.34 2.74 5.91
N ALA A 5 -3.46 1.77 5.68
CA ALA A 5 -2.79 1.59 4.40
C ALA A 5 -3.48 0.46 3.62
N ILE A 6 -3.87 0.75 2.38
CA ILE A 6 -4.51 -0.22 1.48
C ILE A 6 -3.61 -0.42 0.28
N GLY A 7 -3.11 -1.64 0.08
CA GLY A 7 -2.33 -2.07 -1.08
C GLY A 7 -3.08 -3.08 -1.94
N ALA A 8 -2.68 -3.21 -3.20
CA ALA A 8 -3.16 -4.27 -4.07
C ALA A 8 -2.53 -5.61 -3.71
N HIS A 9 -1.20 -5.63 -3.60
CA HIS A 9 -0.42 -6.85 -3.39
C HIS A 9 0.40 -6.79 -2.10
N PRO A 10 0.74 -7.94 -1.52
CA PRO A 10 1.80 -8.01 -0.51
C PRO A 10 3.13 -7.56 -1.10
N ASP A 11 3.69 -6.46 -0.60
CA ASP A 11 4.90 -5.69 -0.94
C ASP A 11 4.64 -4.23 -1.35
N ASP A 12 3.47 -3.88 -1.87
CA ASP A 12 3.15 -2.52 -2.31
C ASP A 12 3.50 -1.47 -1.23
N LEU A 13 3.05 -1.72 -0.01
CA LEU A 13 3.18 -0.76 1.08
C LEU A 13 4.65 -0.54 1.46
N GLU A 14 5.46 -1.61 1.40
CA GLU A 14 6.88 -1.54 1.75
C GLU A 14 7.65 -0.70 0.74
N PHE A 15 7.30 -0.77 -0.53
CA PHE A 15 7.89 0.08 -1.55
C PHE A 15 7.39 1.52 -1.50
N MET A 16 6.10 1.73 -1.22
CA MET A 16 5.43 2.99 -1.47
C MET A 16 5.32 3.90 -0.25
N CYS A 17 5.01 3.36 0.94
CA CYS A 17 4.69 4.17 2.11
C CYS A 17 5.21 3.63 3.45
N ALA A 18 6.11 2.64 3.45
CA ALA A 18 6.61 2.03 4.68
C ALA A 18 7.29 3.04 5.62
N GLY A 19 8.06 3.97 5.07
CA GLY A 19 8.73 5.00 5.88
C GLY A 19 7.70 5.88 6.60
N THR A 20 6.63 6.27 5.89
CA THR A 20 5.51 7.02 6.47
C THR A 20 4.79 6.21 7.54
N LEU A 21 4.53 4.91 7.31
CA LEU A 21 3.91 4.03 8.32
C LEU A 21 4.79 3.87 9.56
N LEU A 22 6.11 3.75 9.40
CA LEU A 22 7.07 3.70 10.51
C LEU A 22 7.01 5.00 11.34
N LYS A 23 6.97 6.16 10.69
CA LYS A 23 6.84 7.46 11.38
C LYS A 23 5.48 7.62 12.06
N CYS A 24 4.39 7.12 11.47
CA CYS A 24 3.08 7.07 12.12
C CYS A 24 3.12 6.17 13.37
N ARG A 25 3.73 4.97 13.28
CA ARG A 25 3.97 4.09 14.43
C ARG A 25 4.73 4.84 15.54
N ASP A 26 5.83 5.50 15.20
CA ASP A 26 6.69 6.18 16.17
C ASP A 26 6.01 7.41 16.80
N ARG A 27 5.05 8.01 16.09
CA ARG A 27 4.14 9.04 16.61
C ARG A 27 3.10 8.47 17.59
N GLY A 28 2.91 7.16 17.63
CA GLY A 28 1.94 6.46 18.48
C GLY A 28 0.56 6.28 17.86
N ASP A 29 0.47 6.28 16.53
CA ASP A 29 -0.76 6.00 15.82
C ASP A 29 -1.09 4.50 15.80
N ASN A 30 -2.38 4.17 15.69
CA ASN A 30 -2.83 2.81 15.42
C ASN A 30 -2.73 2.54 13.92
N ILE A 31 -1.96 1.53 13.53
CA ILE A 31 -1.75 1.18 12.12
C ILE A 31 -2.65 0.02 11.73
N PHE A 32 -3.33 0.17 10.62
CA PHE A 32 -4.15 -0.86 9.96
C PHE A 32 -3.64 -1.06 8.54
N VAL A 33 -3.59 -2.31 8.12
CA VAL A 33 -3.16 -2.71 6.77
C VAL A 33 -4.26 -3.55 6.13
N ALA A 34 -4.65 -3.22 4.91
CA ALA A 34 -5.55 -4.04 4.11
C ALA A 34 -4.92 -4.34 2.74
N LEU A 35 -4.95 -5.60 2.30
CA LEU A 35 -4.50 -6.01 0.98
C LEU A 35 -5.70 -6.52 0.19
N THR A 36 -5.90 -6.00 -1.03
CA THR A 36 -7.06 -6.38 -1.84
C THR A 36 -6.86 -7.74 -2.49
N THR A 37 -5.69 -8.04 -3.02
CA THR A 37 -5.40 -9.33 -3.65
C THR A 37 -4.42 -10.17 -2.83
N SER A 38 -4.33 -11.44 -3.16
CA SER A 38 -3.38 -12.36 -2.55
C SER A 38 -1.99 -12.29 -3.20
N GLY A 39 -1.82 -11.58 -4.33
CA GLY A 39 -0.59 -11.60 -5.12
C GLY A 39 -0.21 -12.99 -5.62
N ASN A 40 -1.20 -13.87 -5.81
CA ASN A 40 -0.99 -15.31 -5.98
C ASN A 40 -0.45 -15.72 -7.35
N THR A 41 -0.41 -14.80 -8.33
CA THR A 41 0.20 -15.05 -9.65
C THR A 41 1.63 -14.54 -9.77
N GLY A 42 2.11 -13.71 -8.83
CA GLY A 42 3.43 -13.08 -8.86
C GLY A 42 4.60 -14.02 -8.54
N SER A 43 4.70 -15.18 -9.21
CA SER A 43 5.84 -16.09 -9.12
C SER A 43 5.92 -16.99 -10.35
N ASN A 44 7.16 -17.27 -10.79
CA ASN A 44 7.44 -18.28 -11.84
C ASN A 44 8.03 -19.57 -11.28
N THR A 45 8.34 -19.63 -9.99
CA THR A 45 9.03 -20.75 -9.35
C THR A 45 8.17 -21.51 -8.34
N ILE A 46 7.15 -20.84 -7.78
CA ILE A 46 6.21 -21.47 -6.83
C ILE A 46 5.11 -22.18 -7.62
N PRO A 47 4.84 -23.47 -7.35
CA PRO A 47 4.08 -24.31 -8.26
C PRO A 47 2.58 -24.07 -8.27
N THR A 48 2.01 -23.48 -7.20
CA THR A 48 0.56 -23.22 -7.12
C THR A 48 0.24 -21.82 -6.62
N LYS A 49 -0.92 -21.31 -7.02
CA LYS A 49 -1.44 -20.02 -6.55
C LYS A 49 -1.64 -20.00 -5.03
N GLU A 50 -2.14 -21.10 -4.48
CA GLU A 50 -2.43 -21.23 -3.05
C GLU A 50 -1.15 -21.19 -2.21
N GLU A 51 -0.09 -21.87 -2.67
CA GLU A 51 1.21 -21.85 -2.01
C GLU A 51 1.85 -20.45 -2.08
N ASN A 52 1.81 -19.82 -3.26
CA ASN A 52 2.33 -18.46 -3.43
C ASN A 52 1.58 -17.45 -2.55
N ALA A 53 0.24 -17.50 -2.51
CA ALA A 53 -0.57 -16.66 -1.65
C ALA A 53 -0.18 -16.81 -0.17
N ALA A 54 -0.02 -18.06 0.29
CA ALA A 54 0.35 -18.34 1.69
C ALA A 54 1.74 -17.79 2.05
N ILE A 55 2.72 -17.91 1.16
CA ILE A 55 4.08 -17.37 1.35
C ILE A 55 4.02 -15.84 1.42
N ARG A 56 3.37 -15.19 0.45
CA ARG A 56 3.28 -13.72 0.39
C ARG A 56 2.49 -13.14 1.56
N GLU A 57 1.42 -13.81 2.00
CA GLU A 57 0.67 -13.43 3.20
C GLU A 57 1.56 -13.51 4.46
N ALA A 58 2.39 -14.54 4.59
CA ALA A 58 3.32 -14.68 5.72
C ALA A 58 4.40 -13.59 5.73
N GLU A 59 4.96 -13.24 4.57
CA GLU A 59 5.92 -12.15 4.41
C GLU A 59 5.29 -10.79 4.78
N GLN A 60 4.07 -10.53 4.30
CA GLN A 60 3.35 -9.30 4.67
C GLN A 60 3.04 -9.23 6.16
N LEU A 61 2.65 -10.34 6.79
CA LEU A 61 2.43 -10.39 8.24
C LEU A 61 3.72 -10.14 9.03
N GLU A 62 4.89 -10.52 8.51
CA GLU A 62 6.19 -10.17 9.10
C GLU A 62 6.39 -8.64 9.07
N CYS A 63 6.12 -7.98 7.95
CA CYS A 63 6.16 -6.51 7.84
C CYS A 63 5.14 -5.83 8.77
N CYS A 64 3.92 -6.33 8.82
CA CYS A 64 2.87 -5.77 9.67
C CYS A 64 3.22 -5.82 11.16
N ARG A 65 3.98 -6.82 11.61
CA ARG A 65 4.49 -6.87 13.00
C ARG A 65 5.46 -5.73 13.30
N HIS A 66 6.28 -5.31 12.35
CA HIS A 66 7.17 -4.15 12.52
C HIS A 66 6.41 -2.84 12.65
N TYR A 67 5.30 -2.69 11.93
CA TYR A 67 4.41 -1.53 12.07
C TYR A 67 3.57 -1.59 13.36
N GLY A 68 3.46 -2.75 14.00
CA GLY A 68 2.45 -2.98 15.04
C GLY A 68 1.03 -2.97 14.48
N ALA A 69 0.88 -3.32 13.21
CA ALA A 69 -0.38 -3.17 12.48
C ALA A 69 -1.35 -4.32 12.73
N GLN A 70 -2.63 -3.98 12.79
CA GLN A 70 -3.72 -4.93 12.55
C GLN A 70 -3.87 -5.13 11.04
N THR A 71 -4.15 -6.36 10.59
CA THR A 71 -4.12 -6.70 9.17
C THR A 71 -5.39 -7.39 8.70
N MET A 72 -5.89 -6.99 7.53
CA MET A 72 -7.02 -7.61 6.85
C MET A 72 -6.63 -7.97 5.41
N PHE A 73 -6.72 -9.25 5.05
CA PHE A 73 -6.52 -9.74 3.69
C PHE A 73 -7.88 -9.97 3.04
N LEU A 74 -8.17 -9.27 1.95
CA LEU A 74 -9.42 -9.44 1.20
C LEU A 74 -9.36 -10.64 0.26
N ARG A 75 -8.15 -11.10 -0.10
CA ARG A 75 -7.84 -12.34 -0.80
C ARG A 75 -8.50 -12.51 -2.17
N PHE A 76 -8.73 -11.42 -2.90
CA PHE A 76 -9.09 -11.55 -4.32
C PHE A 76 -7.91 -12.10 -5.12
N ASP A 77 -8.21 -12.73 -6.24
CA ASP A 77 -7.18 -13.19 -7.17
C ASP A 77 -6.39 -12.02 -7.75
N ASP A 78 -5.08 -12.18 -7.81
CA ASP A 78 -4.15 -11.30 -8.50
C ASP A 78 -4.44 -11.29 -10.00
N GLU A 79 -4.37 -10.13 -10.65
CA GLU A 79 -4.81 -9.85 -12.02
C GLU A 79 -6.32 -10.07 -12.26
N GLY A 80 -7.09 -10.30 -11.19
CA GLY A 80 -8.52 -10.59 -11.27
C GLY A 80 -9.40 -9.60 -10.51
N LEU A 81 -8.84 -8.54 -9.95
CA LEU A 81 -9.60 -7.58 -9.17
C LEU A 81 -10.50 -6.72 -10.10
N LEU A 82 -11.80 -6.86 -9.95
CA LEU A 82 -12.82 -6.15 -10.73
C LEU A 82 -13.69 -5.27 -9.84
N ASP A 83 -14.29 -4.25 -10.44
CA ASP A 83 -15.28 -3.42 -9.80
C ASP A 83 -16.64 -4.13 -9.78
N THR A 84 -16.97 -4.76 -8.66
CA THR A 84 -18.20 -5.48 -8.41
C THR A 84 -18.83 -5.06 -7.08
N ALA A 85 -20.09 -5.44 -6.84
CA ALA A 85 -20.72 -5.21 -5.54
C ALA A 85 -19.98 -5.92 -4.39
N GLU A 86 -19.34 -7.07 -4.67
CA GLU A 86 -18.58 -7.84 -3.71
C GLU A 86 -17.28 -7.10 -3.33
N THR A 87 -16.48 -6.68 -4.32
CA THR A 87 -15.20 -5.98 -4.08
C THR A 87 -15.42 -4.63 -3.43
N ARG A 88 -16.46 -3.87 -3.84
CA ARG A 88 -16.86 -2.63 -3.17
C ARG A 88 -17.24 -2.86 -1.70
N ARG A 89 -18.01 -3.91 -1.39
CA ARG A 89 -18.36 -4.26 -0.02
C ARG A 89 -17.13 -4.64 0.80
N ALA A 90 -16.21 -5.41 0.23
CA ALA A 90 -14.98 -5.82 0.92
C ALA A 90 -14.10 -4.61 1.27
N VAL A 91 -13.89 -3.67 0.33
CA VAL A 91 -13.14 -2.44 0.58
C VAL A 91 -13.86 -1.53 1.57
N LEU A 92 -15.21 -1.39 1.46
CA LEU A 92 -16.00 -0.65 2.45
C LEU A 92 -15.84 -1.25 3.87
N ASN A 93 -15.84 -2.57 3.97
CA ASN A 93 -15.63 -3.27 5.23
C ASN A 93 -14.23 -2.98 5.81
N ALA A 94 -13.18 -3.01 4.99
CA ALA A 94 -11.81 -2.71 5.42
C ALA A 94 -11.69 -1.27 5.94
N ILE A 95 -12.31 -0.31 5.26
CA ILE A 95 -12.32 1.09 5.70
C ILE A 95 -13.09 1.24 7.02
N ARG A 96 -14.28 0.67 7.12
CA ARG A 96 -15.09 0.76 8.35
C ARG A 96 -14.47 0.01 9.52
N TRP A 97 -13.82 -1.12 9.26
CA TRP A 97 -13.08 -1.88 10.28
C TRP A 97 -11.99 -1.04 10.95
N ALA A 98 -11.24 -0.29 10.17
CA ALA A 98 -10.13 0.52 10.66
C ALA A 98 -10.59 1.86 11.28
N ASP A 99 -11.79 2.36 10.96
CA ASP A 99 -12.30 3.69 11.34
C ASP A 99 -11.20 4.78 11.20
N PRO A 100 -10.62 4.96 9.98
CA PRO A 100 -9.40 5.71 9.81
C PRO A 100 -9.59 7.22 9.85
N ASP A 101 -8.60 7.92 10.35
CA ASP A 101 -8.40 9.36 10.15
C ASP A 101 -7.71 9.63 8.81
N LEU A 102 -6.79 8.72 8.45
CA LEU A 102 -5.91 8.80 7.30
C LEU A 102 -5.93 7.47 6.53
N ILE A 103 -6.12 7.55 5.21
CA ILE A 103 -5.96 6.42 4.28
C ILE A 103 -4.79 6.72 3.34
N LEU A 104 -3.88 5.75 3.21
CA LEU A 104 -2.82 5.72 2.20
C LEU A 104 -3.13 4.56 1.25
N CYS A 105 -3.21 4.80 -0.06
CA CYS A 105 -3.53 3.72 -1.02
C CYS A 105 -2.96 3.95 -2.41
N ASN A 106 -3.08 2.93 -3.27
CA ASN A 106 -2.76 3.02 -4.69
C ASN A 106 -3.57 4.13 -5.36
N PRO A 107 -3.01 4.84 -6.36
CA PRO A 107 -3.79 5.79 -7.16
C PRO A 107 -4.69 5.07 -8.17
N PRO A 108 -5.89 5.60 -8.48
CA PRO A 108 -6.80 4.98 -9.44
C PRO A 108 -6.33 5.05 -10.91
N TRP A 109 -5.25 5.77 -11.17
CA TRP A 109 -4.61 5.89 -12.49
C TRP A 109 -3.29 5.10 -12.60
N ASP A 110 -2.99 4.22 -11.65
CA ASP A 110 -1.83 3.33 -11.73
C ASP A 110 -1.97 2.40 -12.94
N PRO A 111 -0.89 2.16 -13.73
CA PRO A 111 -0.95 1.32 -14.92
C PRO A 111 -1.10 -0.17 -14.60
N SER A 112 -0.72 -0.61 -13.40
CA SER A 112 -1.00 -1.97 -12.93
C SER A 112 -2.50 -2.12 -12.70
N PRO A 113 -3.16 -3.13 -13.33
CA PRO A 113 -4.61 -3.27 -13.24
C PRO A 113 -5.14 -3.33 -11.82
N ASP A 114 -4.53 -4.13 -10.94
CA ASP A 114 -4.99 -4.28 -9.57
C ASP A 114 -4.69 -3.06 -8.71
N HIS A 115 -3.56 -2.36 -8.94
CA HIS A 115 -3.28 -1.10 -8.26
C HIS A 115 -4.33 -0.05 -8.59
N GLY A 116 -4.57 0.19 -9.90
CA GLY A 116 -5.58 1.15 -10.35
C GLY A 116 -6.98 0.78 -9.86
N MET A 117 -7.31 -0.51 -9.88
CA MET A 117 -8.61 -0.98 -9.39
C MET A 117 -8.74 -0.81 -7.87
N THR A 118 -7.69 -1.07 -7.08
CA THR A 118 -7.67 -0.83 -5.64
C THR A 118 -7.93 0.65 -5.34
N GLY A 119 -7.20 1.56 -5.99
CA GLY A 119 -7.42 3.01 -5.85
C GLY A 119 -8.82 3.43 -6.26
N LYS A 120 -9.35 2.90 -7.37
CA LYS A 120 -10.71 3.15 -7.83
C LYS A 120 -11.75 2.68 -6.81
N LEU A 121 -11.64 1.45 -6.31
CA LEU A 121 -12.56 0.90 -5.31
C LEU A 121 -12.57 1.73 -4.03
N VAL A 122 -11.39 2.14 -3.53
CA VAL A 122 -11.29 3.03 -2.36
C VAL A 122 -12.05 4.32 -2.62
N THR A 123 -11.79 5.01 -3.74
CA THR A 123 -12.43 6.31 -4.03
C THR A 123 -13.92 6.21 -4.21
N GLU A 124 -14.42 5.15 -4.83
CA GLU A 124 -15.85 4.96 -5.07
C GLU A 124 -16.65 4.66 -3.80
N VAL A 125 -16.07 3.93 -2.83
CA VAL A 125 -16.80 3.61 -1.59
C VAL A 125 -16.74 4.73 -0.56
N LEU A 126 -15.86 5.74 -0.71
CA LEU A 126 -15.71 6.82 0.27
C LEU A 126 -17.03 7.54 0.59
N LEU A 127 -17.86 7.83 -0.41
CA LEU A 127 -19.16 8.46 -0.18
C LEU A 127 -20.15 7.55 0.56
N SER A 128 -19.85 6.26 0.66
CA SER A 128 -20.66 5.26 1.33
C SER A 128 -20.23 4.96 2.76
N VAL A 129 -19.02 5.43 3.19
CA VAL A 129 -18.46 5.03 4.49
C VAL A 129 -19.32 5.45 5.69
N GLY A 130 -20.01 6.60 5.61
CA GLY A 130 -20.95 7.08 6.63
C GLY A 130 -22.40 6.63 6.43
N GLY A 131 -22.72 5.96 5.33
CA GLY A 131 -24.09 5.61 4.95
C GLY A 131 -24.63 4.39 5.69
N LYS A 132 -25.67 4.56 6.54
CA LYS A 132 -26.26 3.47 7.36
C LYS A 132 -26.91 2.36 6.56
N LEU A 133 -27.34 2.63 5.31
CA LEU A 133 -28.03 1.67 4.46
C LEU A 133 -27.10 0.87 3.53
N HIS A 134 -25.81 1.20 3.51
CA HIS A 134 -24.83 0.43 2.74
C HIS A 134 -24.47 -0.85 3.50
N PRO A 135 -24.60 -2.04 2.86
CA PRO A 135 -24.32 -3.30 3.52
C PRO A 135 -22.83 -3.39 3.90
N SER A 136 -22.59 -3.63 5.18
CA SER A 136 -21.25 -3.77 5.75
C SER A 136 -21.35 -4.54 7.07
N ASP A 137 -20.27 -5.22 7.42
CA ASP A 137 -20.15 -5.98 8.66
C ASP A 137 -19.69 -5.07 9.85
N TYR A 138 -19.33 -3.82 9.53
CA TYR A 138 -18.85 -2.81 10.48
C TYR A 138 -19.75 -1.57 10.49
N PRO A 139 -19.82 -0.81 11.59
CA PRO A 139 -20.65 0.37 11.68
C PRO A 139 -20.21 1.46 10.69
N PRO A 140 -21.13 2.35 10.27
CA PRO A 140 -20.79 3.49 9.45
C PRO A 140 -19.85 4.46 10.20
N LEU A 141 -18.94 5.09 9.46
CA LEU A 141 -18.04 6.10 10.01
C LEU A 141 -18.78 7.38 10.37
N GLU A 142 -18.36 8.05 11.43
CA GLU A 142 -18.88 9.37 11.84
C GLU A 142 -18.21 10.52 11.08
N LYS A 143 -17.00 10.31 10.58
CA LYS A 143 -16.20 11.31 9.86
C LYS A 143 -15.63 10.76 8.56
N MET A 144 -15.42 11.64 7.59
CA MET A 144 -14.76 11.30 6.33
C MET A 144 -13.25 11.25 6.58
N PRO A 145 -12.56 10.14 6.22
CA PRO A 145 -11.09 10.09 6.30
C PRO A 145 -10.42 10.99 5.26
N SER A 146 -9.22 11.46 5.56
CA SER A 146 -8.33 12.06 4.56
C SER A 146 -7.64 10.95 3.77
N VAL A 147 -7.64 11.06 2.44
CA VAL A 147 -7.05 10.06 1.55
C VAL A 147 -5.89 10.65 0.78
N PHE A 148 -4.78 9.94 0.79
CA PHE A 148 -3.61 10.26 0.00
C PHE A 148 -3.18 9.03 -0.80
N PHE A 149 -2.99 9.25 -2.10
CA PHE A 149 -2.43 8.24 -2.99
C PHE A 149 -0.92 8.30 -2.90
N TYR A 150 -0.27 7.16 -2.64
CA TYR A 150 1.17 7.10 -2.76
C TYR A 150 1.59 7.09 -4.24
N ASN A 151 2.76 7.64 -4.53
CA ASN A 151 3.24 7.74 -5.90
C ASN A 151 3.83 6.38 -6.35
N GLY A 152 2.99 5.58 -7.01
CA GLY A 152 3.34 4.23 -7.44
C GLY A 152 4.36 4.21 -8.56
N ASP A 153 3.96 4.57 -9.77
CA ASP A 153 4.83 4.49 -10.95
C ASP A 153 5.40 5.86 -11.33
N LEU A 154 6.72 5.99 -11.14
CA LEU A 154 7.46 7.20 -11.50
C LEU A 154 7.41 7.53 -13.00
N SER A 155 7.05 6.57 -13.85
CA SER A 155 6.98 6.74 -15.31
C SER A 155 5.75 7.51 -15.78
N GLN A 156 4.74 7.68 -14.92
CA GLN A 156 3.47 8.35 -15.27
C GLN A 156 3.56 9.87 -15.43
N GLY A 157 4.69 10.49 -15.08
CA GLY A 157 4.83 11.94 -15.11
C GLY A 157 3.97 12.67 -14.09
N ILE A 158 3.38 11.94 -13.14
CA ILE A 158 2.59 12.51 -12.04
C ILE A 158 3.55 12.95 -10.93
N VAL A 159 3.43 14.20 -10.51
CA VAL A 159 4.27 14.78 -9.47
C VAL A 159 3.48 14.80 -8.16
N PRO A 160 4.02 14.23 -7.08
CA PRO A 160 3.42 14.34 -5.76
C PRO A 160 3.28 15.80 -5.34
N ASP A 161 2.22 16.10 -4.60
CA ASP A 161 1.96 17.44 -4.05
C ASP A 161 2.38 17.59 -2.58
N ILE A 162 2.71 16.46 -1.94
CA ILE A 162 3.24 16.42 -0.57
C ILE A 162 4.28 15.32 -0.42
N PHE A 163 5.27 15.55 0.45
CA PHE A 163 6.34 14.60 0.74
C PHE A 163 6.50 14.41 2.25
N VAL A 164 6.78 13.18 2.64
CA VAL A 164 7.18 12.83 4.00
C VAL A 164 8.68 12.49 3.99
N ASP A 165 9.48 13.23 4.72
CA ASP A 165 10.90 12.92 4.94
C ASP A 165 11.01 11.62 5.77
N ILE A 166 11.65 10.61 5.18
CA ILE A 166 11.85 9.29 5.78
C ILE A 166 13.32 8.96 5.98
N THR A 167 14.19 9.99 5.95
CA THR A 167 15.64 9.81 6.03
C THR A 167 16.06 9.03 7.27
N ASP A 168 15.42 9.28 8.39
CA ASP A 168 15.70 8.66 9.69
C ASP A 168 15.25 7.19 9.79
N VAL A 169 14.30 6.77 8.96
CA VAL A 169 13.75 5.40 8.97
C VAL A 169 14.05 4.60 7.69
N ILE A 170 14.87 5.15 6.79
CA ILE A 170 15.11 4.54 5.47
C ILE A 170 15.70 3.13 5.54
N GLU A 171 16.58 2.86 6.50
CA GLU A 171 17.19 1.55 6.64
C GLU A 171 16.18 0.51 7.12
N GLU A 172 15.27 0.88 8.04
CA GLU A 172 14.18 -0.01 8.47
C GLU A 172 13.23 -0.28 7.29
N LYS A 173 12.84 0.74 6.52
CA LYS A 173 12.07 0.57 5.28
C LYS A 173 12.75 -0.41 4.32
N ARG A 174 14.06 -0.26 4.10
CA ARG A 174 14.82 -1.15 3.22
C ARG A 174 14.76 -2.61 3.68
N GLN A 175 14.85 -2.87 4.99
CA GLN A 175 14.73 -4.22 5.53
C GLN A 175 13.31 -4.78 5.34
N LEU A 176 12.28 -3.95 5.49
CA LEU A 176 10.89 -4.36 5.24
C LEU A 176 10.68 -4.75 3.77
N CYS A 177 11.18 -3.97 2.81
CA CYS A 177 11.17 -4.38 1.40
C CYS A 177 11.84 -5.75 1.20
N LEU A 178 12.97 -5.99 1.87
CA LEU A 178 13.72 -7.24 1.76
C LEU A 178 13.08 -8.44 2.49
N THR A 179 11.96 -8.23 3.19
CA THR A 179 11.17 -9.31 3.79
C THR A 179 10.42 -10.12 2.74
N HIS A 180 10.04 -9.48 1.61
CA HIS A 180 9.32 -10.11 0.50
C HIS A 180 10.26 -10.96 -0.39
N ARG A 181 10.80 -12.03 0.18
CA ARG A 181 11.82 -12.89 -0.45
C ARG A 181 11.28 -13.63 -1.66
N SER A 182 9.99 -13.97 -1.66
CA SER A 182 9.31 -14.61 -2.79
C SER A 182 9.42 -13.79 -4.08
N GLN A 183 9.54 -12.46 -3.96
CA GLN A 183 9.63 -11.55 -5.09
C GLN A 183 11.03 -11.43 -5.69
N PHE A 184 12.06 -11.94 -5.02
CA PHE A 184 13.43 -11.93 -5.55
C PHE A 184 13.56 -12.85 -6.77
N SER A 185 12.97 -14.05 -6.70
CA SER A 185 12.98 -15.00 -7.83
C SER A 185 12.23 -14.44 -9.04
N TRP A 186 11.06 -13.81 -8.81
CA TRP A 186 10.31 -13.18 -9.90
C TRP A 186 11.12 -12.08 -10.60
N ILE A 187 11.80 -11.21 -9.85
CA ILE A 187 12.66 -10.16 -10.41
C ILE A 187 13.87 -10.76 -11.12
N ALA A 188 14.50 -11.80 -10.57
CA ALA A 188 15.60 -12.50 -11.21
C ALA A 188 15.17 -13.05 -12.57
N ASP A 189 14.02 -13.71 -12.63
CA ASP A 189 13.47 -14.29 -13.86
C ASP A 189 13.15 -13.22 -14.93
N VAL A 190 12.49 -12.13 -14.54
CA VAL A 190 12.20 -11.00 -15.45
C VAL A 190 13.48 -10.40 -16.03
N ARG A 191 14.59 -10.41 -15.29
CA ARG A 191 15.89 -9.92 -15.74
C ARG A 191 16.76 -10.98 -16.43
N GLY A 192 16.29 -12.23 -16.53
CA GLY A 192 17.06 -13.34 -17.08
C GLY A 192 18.24 -13.77 -16.21
N SER A 193 18.19 -13.52 -14.89
CA SER A 193 19.21 -13.92 -13.93
C SER A 193 18.69 -15.07 -13.07
N THR A 194 19.60 -15.98 -12.66
CA THR A 194 19.31 -17.02 -11.67
C THR A 194 19.99 -16.73 -10.32
N ASP A 195 20.63 -15.57 -10.18
CA ASP A 195 21.33 -15.17 -8.97
C ASP A 195 20.41 -14.42 -8.00
N ASN A 196 20.00 -15.12 -6.95
CA ASN A 196 19.15 -14.54 -5.90
C ASN A 196 19.82 -13.37 -5.14
N GLU A 197 21.14 -13.34 -5.02
CA GLU A 197 21.85 -12.22 -4.38
C GLU A 197 21.83 -10.98 -5.29
N GLU A 198 21.96 -11.16 -6.59
CA GLU A 198 21.78 -10.08 -7.55
C GLU A 198 20.35 -9.54 -7.51
N ALA A 199 19.35 -10.41 -7.50
CA ALA A 199 17.94 -10.04 -7.40
C ALA A 199 17.65 -9.29 -6.09
N ARG A 200 18.15 -9.78 -4.96
CA ARG A 200 18.04 -9.14 -3.66
C ARG A 200 18.67 -7.73 -3.66
N ARG A 201 19.86 -7.60 -4.23
CA ARG A 201 20.52 -6.30 -4.37
C ARG A 201 19.68 -5.35 -5.22
N TYR A 202 19.17 -5.81 -6.36
CA TYR A 202 18.34 -4.99 -7.24
C TYR A 202 17.05 -4.54 -6.55
N PHE A 203 16.40 -5.43 -5.81
CA PHE A 203 15.18 -5.13 -5.06
C PHE A 203 15.43 -4.03 -4.01
N SER A 204 16.54 -4.16 -3.29
CA SER A 204 17.01 -3.12 -2.35
C SER A 204 17.27 -1.78 -3.06
N GLU A 205 17.98 -1.80 -4.19
CA GLU A 205 18.29 -0.59 -4.96
C GLU A 205 17.04 0.08 -5.51
N LEU A 206 16.03 -0.68 -5.92
CA LEU A 206 14.75 -0.14 -6.39
C LEU A 206 14.04 0.64 -5.28
N CYS A 207 13.97 0.06 -4.07
CA CYS A 207 13.41 0.73 -2.88
C CYS A 207 14.16 2.05 -2.56
N MET A 208 15.49 1.99 -2.52
CA MET A 208 16.34 3.14 -2.21
C MET A 208 16.26 4.22 -3.28
N THR A 209 16.24 3.84 -4.55
CA THR A 209 16.16 4.78 -5.69
C THR A 209 14.86 5.56 -5.68
N ARG A 210 13.73 4.90 -5.45
CA ARG A 210 12.42 5.56 -5.34
C ARG A 210 12.41 6.59 -4.22
N SER A 211 12.87 6.18 -3.03
CA SER A 211 12.93 7.06 -1.86
C SER A 211 13.90 8.22 -2.06
N ARG A 212 15.03 7.99 -2.74
CA ARG A 212 16.01 9.03 -3.08
C ARG A 212 15.44 10.04 -4.07
N PHE A 213 14.69 9.57 -5.08
CA PHE A 213 14.04 10.45 -6.04
C PHE A 213 13.00 11.36 -5.36
N GLY A 214 12.22 10.83 -4.41
CA GLY A 214 11.34 11.64 -3.57
C GLY A 214 12.10 12.67 -2.75
N GLY A 215 13.20 12.26 -2.12
CA GLY A 215 14.06 13.14 -1.32
C GLY A 215 14.63 14.32 -2.12
N MET A 216 15.01 14.09 -3.38
CA MET A 216 15.48 15.18 -4.28
C MET A 216 14.39 16.21 -4.56
N GLN A 217 13.13 15.85 -4.54
CA GLN A 217 11.99 16.76 -4.74
C GLN A 217 11.60 17.48 -3.44
N ALA A 218 11.96 16.92 -2.29
CA ALA A 218 11.58 17.39 -0.95
C ALA A 218 12.73 18.08 -0.19
N ASP A 219 13.87 18.33 -0.83
CA ASP A 219 15.08 18.89 -0.21
C ASP A 219 15.57 18.09 1.02
N CYS A 220 15.48 16.74 0.95
CA CYS A 220 16.00 15.83 1.97
C CYS A 220 16.68 14.61 1.33
N MET A 221 17.24 13.69 2.15
CA MET A 221 17.95 12.53 1.61
C MET A 221 17.01 11.49 1.01
N TYR A 222 15.91 11.20 1.69
CA TYR A 222 14.92 10.20 1.29
C TYR A 222 13.52 10.67 1.67
N ALA A 223 12.57 10.59 0.75
CA ALA A 223 11.18 10.91 1.01
C ALA A 223 10.22 9.97 0.29
N GLU A 224 9.00 9.89 0.79
CA GLU A 224 7.85 9.29 0.15
C GLU A 224 6.90 10.39 -0.31
N GLY A 225 6.46 10.30 -1.57
CA GLY A 225 5.59 11.29 -2.18
C GLY A 225 4.14 10.83 -2.19
N PHE A 226 3.23 11.77 -1.95
CA PHE A 226 1.79 11.54 -1.91
C PHE A 226 1.04 12.57 -2.73
N ILE A 227 -0.16 12.18 -3.16
CA ILE A 227 -1.10 13.03 -3.88
C ILE A 227 -2.40 13.05 -3.10
N ALA A 228 -2.86 14.23 -2.73
CA ALA A 228 -4.08 14.40 -1.97
C ALA A 228 -5.33 14.07 -2.81
N HIS A 229 -6.23 13.23 -2.31
CA HIS A 229 -7.52 13.01 -2.93
C HIS A 229 -8.54 14.06 -2.48
N LEU A 230 -8.97 14.90 -3.42
CA LEU A 230 -10.00 15.90 -3.19
C LEU A 230 -11.39 15.28 -3.40
N ILE A 231 -12.14 15.11 -2.31
CA ILE A 231 -13.52 14.64 -2.35
C ILE A 231 -14.45 15.85 -2.31
N LEU A 232 -15.53 15.82 -3.06
CA LEU A 232 -16.50 16.91 -3.12
C LEU A 232 -16.97 17.35 -1.72
N GLY A 233 -16.62 18.58 -1.34
CA GLY A 233 -16.94 19.17 -0.04
C GLY A 233 -15.98 18.80 1.11
N TYR A 234 -14.96 17.98 0.86
CA TYR A 234 -13.97 17.57 1.86
C TYR A 234 -12.56 17.82 1.33
N ALA A 235 -11.81 18.68 2.00
CA ALA A 235 -10.40 18.87 1.76
C ALA A 235 -9.60 17.93 2.69
N PRO A 236 -8.57 17.22 2.19
CA PRO A 236 -7.73 16.40 3.04
C PRO A 236 -6.96 17.23 4.06
N ASN A 237 -6.76 16.67 5.23
CA ASN A 237 -5.97 17.30 6.28
C ASN A 237 -4.50 16.88 6.15
N TYR A 238 -3.68 17.72 5.55
CA TYR A 238 -2.25 17.47 5.34
C TYR A 238 -1.45 17.30 6.64
N LYS A 239 -1.95 17.79 7.76
CA LYS A 239 -1.31 17.64 9.08
C LYS A 239 -1.41 16.24 9.66
N LEU A 240 -2.15 15.33 9.02
CA LEU A 240 -2.24 13.94 9.43
C LEU A 240 -1.02 13.12 8.99
N LEU A 241 -0.34 13.53 7.91
CA LEU A 241 0.96 12.95 7.54
C LEU A 241 2.03 13.31 8.58
N PRO A 242 2.98 12.41 8.89
CA PRO A 242 4.01 12.63 9.91
C PRO A 242 5.09 13.62 9.46
#